data_e7f5ceb218f35010a103f66466e56d22
#
_entry.id   e7f5ceb218f35010a103f66466e56d22
#
_cell.length_a   1.000
_cell.length_b   1.000
_cell.length_c   1.000
_cell.angle_alpha   90.00
_cell.angle_beta   90.00
_cell.angle_gamma   90.00
#
_symmetry.space_group_name_H-M   'P 1'
#
loop_
_entity.id
_entity.type
_entity.pdbx_description
1 polymer ?
#
loop_
_entity_poly.entity_id
_entity_poly.type
_entity_poly.pdbx_seq_one_letter_code
_entity_poly.pdbx_strand_id
1 'polypeptide(L)'
;MKRMGFNHIDLATTDMGATRAFYEGVLGFPCVRTDVLEIEAAGTVEHVFFDCGDGQMIAFASAEGSPGRWPANLDTSLSKGLGLGRGVYHFAFGHEFARS
;
A
#
# COMPACT_ATOMS: atom_id res chain seq x y z
N MET A 1 7.49 -28.67 2.84
CA MET A 1 6.86 -27.44 2.37
C MET A 1 7.88 -26.32 2.27
N LYS A 2 7.98 -25.70 1.12
CA LYS A 2 8.87 -24.55 0.93
C LYS A 2 8.18 -23.26 1.36
N ARG A 3 8.86 -22.46 2.18
CA ARG A 3 8.35 -21.13 2.55
C ARG A 3 8.65 -20.16 1.42
N MET A 4 7.70 -19.27 1.12
CA MET A 4 7.80 -18.32 0.01
C MET A 4 7.85 -16.87 0.49
N GLY A 5 7.88 -16.65 1.80
CA GLY A 5 7.79 -15.31 2.36
C GLY A 5 6.37 -14.76 2.27
N PHE A 6 6.23 -13.45 2.25
CA PHE A 6 4.93 -12.82 2.10
C PHE A 6 4.45 -12.90 0.65
N ASN A 7 3.17 -13.12 0.46
CA ASN A 7 2.55 -12.95 -0.85
C ASN A 7 2.32 -11.47 -1.11
N HIS A 8 1.66 -10.81 -0.19
CA HIS A 8 1.45 -9.36 -0.25
C HIS A 8 1.23 -8.79 1.15
N ILE A 9 1.39 -7.48 1.25
CA ILE A 9 1.09 -6.69 2.44
C ILE A 9 0.05 -5.67 2.02
N ASP A 10 -1.04 -5.58 2.77
CA ASP A 10 -2.11 -4.62 2.51
C ASP A 10 -2.02 -3.43 3.45
N LEU A 11 -2.13 -2.25 2.87
CA LEU A 11 -2.15 -0.99 3.59
C LEU A 11 -3.35 -0.16 3.13
N ALA A 12 -3.61 0.93 3.80
CA ALA A 12 -4.63 1.87 3.38
C ALA A 12 -4.00 3.18 2.89
N THR A 13 -4.67 3.85 1.99
CA THR A 13 -4.26 5.19 1.55
C THR A 13 -5.46 6.11 1.45
N THR A 14 -5.27 7.38 1.79
CA THR A 14 -6.28 8.42 1.59
C THR A 14 -6.10 9.15 0.26
N ASP A 15 -5.07 8.79 -0.51
CA ASP A 15 -4.78 9.41 -1.80
C ASP A 15 -4.16 8.36 -2.73
N MET A 16 -5.02 7.66 -3.46
CA MET A 16 -4.56 6.62 -4.37
C MET A 16 -3.71 7.18 -5.52
N GLY A 17 -4.04 8.36 -6.01
CA GLY A 17 -3.26 9.02 -7.07
C GLY A 17 -1.82 9.27 -6.65
N ALA A 18 -1.63 9.84 -5.45
CA ALA A 18 -0.28 10.07 -4.90
C ALA A 18 0.44 8.74 -4.61
N THR A 19 -0.28 7.74 -4.13
CA THR A 19 0.27 6.41 -3.88
C THR A 19 0.79 5.78 -5.17
N ARG A 20 0.01 5.82 -6.23
CA ARG A 20 0.43 5.29 -7.53
C ARG A 20 1.61 6.07 -8.10
N ALA A 21 1.57 7.39 -7.98
CA ALA A 21 2.68 8.23 -8.47
C ALA A 21 3.99 7.87 -7.78
N PHE A 22 3.94 7.57 -6.49
CA PHE A 22 5.13 7.17 -5.75
C PHE A 22 5.59 5.76 -6.11
N TYR A 23 4.70 4.77 -6.02
CA TYR A 23 5.12 3.37 -6.21
C TYR A 23 5.41 3.04 -7.67
N GLU A 24 4.59 3.48 -8.61
CA GLU A 24 4.86 3.29 -10.03
C GLU A 24 5.90 4.28 -10.56
N GLY A 25 5.74 5.55 -10.23
CA GLY A 25 6.54 6.61 -10.82
C GLY A 25 7.92 6.76 -10.20
N VAL A 26 8.02 6.75 -8.88
CA VAL A 26 9.30 6.94 -8.18
C VAL A 26 10.03 5.64 -7.98
N LEU A 27 9.36 4.62 -7.44
CA LEU A 27 9.99 3.33 -7.17
C LEU A 27 10.02 2.40 -8.39
N GLY A 28 9.17 2.66 -9.39
CA GLY A 28 9.13 1.84 -10.59
C GLY A 28 8.49 0.47 -10.40
N PHE A 29 7.65 0.30 -9.39
CA PHE A 29 6.94 -0.95 -9.17
C PHE A 29 5.73 -1.01 -10.10
N PRO A 30 5.63 -2.02 -10.98
CA PRO A 30 4.47 -2.10 -11.86
C PRO A 30 3.19 -2.42 -11.09
N CYS A 31 2.09 -1.78 -11.49
CA CYS A 31 0.77 -2.16 -11.01
C CYS A 31 0.37 -3.44 -11.73
N VAL A 32 0.16 -4.50 -10.98
CA VAL A 32 -0.11 -5.82 -11.56
C VAL A 32 -1.55 -6.27 -11.37
N ARG A 33 -2.30 -5.61 -10.52
CA ARG A 33 -3.69 -5.97 -10.27
C ARG A 33 -4.44 -4.79 -9.68
N THR A 34 -5.69 -4.64 -10.09
CA THR A 34 -6.64 -3.71 -9.51
C THR A 34 -7.95 -4.44 -9.27
N ASP A 35 -8.43 -4.42 -8.04
CA ASP A 35 -9.68 -5.03 -7.64
C ASP A 35 -10.60 -4.00 -7.03
N VAL A 36 -11.84 -4.38 -6.87
CA VAL A 36 -12.82 -3.64 -6.09
C VAL A 36 -13.22 -4.53 -4.92
N LEU A 37 -13.05 -4.00 -3.71
CA LEU A 37 -13.40 -4.71 -2.49
C LEU A 37 -14.68 -4.15 -1.90
N GLU A 38 -15.51 -5.03 -1.37
CA GLU A 38 -16.65 -4.64 -0.54
C GLU A 38 -16.24 -4.80 0.92
N ILE A 39 -16.16 -3.68 1.62
CA ILE A 39 -15.81 -3.65 3.05
C ILE A 39 -17.04 -3.19 3.80
N GLU A 40 -17.51 -3.99 4.76
CA GLU A 40 -18.75 -3.74 5.47
C GLU A 40 -18.83 -2.32 6.05
N ALA A 41 -17.75 -1.84 6.63
CA ALA A 41 -17.71 -0.51 7.24
C ALA A 41 -17.50 0.61 6.23
N ALA A 42 -16.86 0.33 5.09
CA ALA A 42 -16.42 1.35 4.13
C ALA A 42 -17.16 1.31 2.79
N GLY A 43 -17.96 0.27 2.54
CA GLY A 43 -18.59 0.07 1.25
C GLY A 43 -17.60 -0.46 0.22
N THR A 44 -17.69 0.03 -1.01
CA THR A 44 -16.82 -0.40 -2.10
C THR A 44 -15.55 0.44 -2.13
N VAL A 45 -14.38 -0.22 -2.11
CA VAL A 45 -13.09 0.46 -2.17
C VAL A 45 -12.24 -0.11 -3.30
N GLU A 46 -11.42 0.74 -3.90
CA GLU A 46 -10.42 0.32 -4.88
C GLU A 46 -9.23 -0.29 -4.16
N HIS A 47 -8.72 -1.39 -4.70
CA HIS A 47 -7.61 -2.15 -4.13
C HIS A 47 -6.58 -2.36 -5.24
N VAL A 48 -5.39 -1.81 -5.06
CA VAL A 48 -4.34 -1.77 -6.09
C VAL A 48 -3.10 -2.50 -5.59
N PHE A 49 -2.55 -3.36 -6.43
CA PHE A 49 -1.38 -4.18 -6.11
C PHE A 49 -0.19 -3.76 -6.97
N PHE A 50 0.95 -3.56 -6.34
CA PHE A 50 2.22 -3.27 -7.01
C PHE A 50 3.20 -4.42 -6.78
N ASP A 51 3.87 -4.84 -7.84
CA ASP A 51 4.92 -5.86 -7.74
C ASP A 51 6.18 -5.21 -7.17
N CYS A 52 6.61 -5.66 -6.00
CA CYS A 52 7.82 -5.14 -5.36
C CYS A 52 9.02 -6.10 -5.48
N GLY A 53 8.88 -7.15 -6.27
CA GLY A 53 9.96 -8.07 -6.58
C GLY A 53 9.73 -9.47 -6.04
N ASP A 54 10.35 -10.45 -6.70
CA ASP A 54 10.32 -11.87 -6.31
C ASP A 54 8.90 -12.43 -6.08
N GLY A 55 7.94 -11.96 -6.86
CA GLY A 55 6.55 -12.40 -6.74
C GLY A 55 5.82 -11.85 -5.52
N GLN A 56 6.42 -10.93 -4.80
CA GLN A 56 5.80 -10.28 -3.65
C GLN A 56 5.18 -8.96 -4.06
N MET A 57 4.12 -8.59 -3.37
CA MET A 57 3.37 -7.38 -3.70
C MET A 57 3.15 -6.52 -2.48
N ILE A 58 3.04 -5.21 -2.71
CA ILE A 58 2.50 -4.28 -1.75
C ILE A 58 1.19 -3.75 -2.32
N ALA A 59 0.14 -3.76 -1.52
CA ALA A 59 -1.19 -3.42 -1.95
C ALA A 59 -1.77 -2.31 -1.10
N PHE A 60 -2.65 -1.51 -1.71
CA PHE A 60 -3.30 -0.39 -1.03
C PHE A 60 -4.80 -0.43 -1.28
N ALA A 61 -5.55 -0.32 -0.20
CA ALA A 61 -6.98 -0.08 -0.27
C ALA A 61 -7.25 1.41 -0.12
N SER A 62 -8.08 1.97 -0.98
CA SER A 62 -8.40 3.39 -0.94
C SER A 62 -9.38 3.69 0.20
N ALA A 63 -8.99 4.61 1.07
CA ALA A 63 -9.86 5.14 2.12
C ALA A 63 -10.50 6.48 1.69
N GLU A 64 -10.38 6.85 0.43
CA GLU A 64 -10.97 8.07 -0.11
C GLU A 64 -12.36 7.80 -0.72
N GLY A 65 -13.12 8.85 -0.96
CA GLY A 65 -14.38 8.74 -1.66
C GLY A 65 -15.54 8.14 -0.89
N SER A 66 -15.42 7.99 0.43
CA SER A 66 -16.47 7.44 1.29
C SER A 66 -16.84 8.44 2.39
N PRO A 67 -17.50 9.55 2.07
CA PRO A 67 -17.84 10.56 3.06
C PRO A 67 -18.58 9.98 4.25
N GLY A 68 -18.16 10.34 5.47
CA GLY A 68 -18.77 9.87 6.71
C GLY A 68 -18.35 8.48 7.14
N ARG A 69 -17.57 7.77 6.34
CA ARG A 69 -17.06 6.42 6.68
C ARG A 69 -15.78 6.48 7.49
N TRP A 70 -14.96 7.50 7.24
CA TRP A 70 -13.67 7.68 7.89
C TRP A 70 -13.64 9.04 8.58
N PRO A 71 -12.88 9.16 9.71
CA PRO A 71 -12.64 10.47 10.29
C PRO A 71 -12.03 11.43 9.28
N ALA A 72 -12.43 12.70 9.30
CA ALA A 72 -11.89 13.70 8.37
C ALA A 72 -10.37 13.88 8.49
N ASN A 73 -9.82 13.57 9.67
CA ASN A 73 -8.38 13.68 9.95
C ASN A 73 -7.67 12.34 9.93
N LEU A 74 -8.24 11.34 9.24
CA LEU A 74 -7.62 10.02 9.15
C LEU A 74 -6.21 10.13 8.59
N ASP A 75 -5.25 9.56 9.30
CA ASP A 75 -3.87 9.46 8.87
C ASP A 75 -3.54 7.98 8.70
N THR A 76 -3.29 7.57 7.46
CA THR A 76 -2.99 6.18 7.12
C THR A 76 -1.50 5.86 7.22
N SER A 77 -0.66 6.84 7.56
CA SER A 77 0.77 6.59 7.85
C SER A 77 0.85 5.70 9.08
N LEU A 78 1.44 4.52 8.93
CA LEU A 78 1.36 3.49 9.96
C LEU A 78 1.93 3.95 11.30
N SER A 79 3.14 4.48 11.33
CA SER A 79 3.73 4.98 12.58
C SER A 79 3.04 6.23 13.10
N LYS A 80 2.90 7.22 12.23
CA LYS A 80 2.32 8.52 12.60
C LYS A 80 0.85 8.39 12.96
N GLY A 81 0.09 7.62 12.19
CA GLY A 81 -1.33 7.41 12.43
C GLY A 81 -1.61 6.74 13.76
N LEU A 82 -0.67 5.93 14.26
CA LEU A 82 -0.78 5.29 15.58
C LEU A 82 -0.21 6.13 16.71
N GLY A 83 0.26 7.35 16.42
CA GLY A 83 0.85 8.22 17.44
C GLY A 83 2.29 7.89 17.77
N LEU A 84 2.94 7.08 16.97
CA LEU A 84 4.34 6.71 17.15
C LEU A 84 5.24 7.63 16.32
N GLY A 85 6.50 7.70 16.64
CA GLY A 85 7.45 8.50 15.87
C GLY A 85 7.66 7.93 14.47
N ARG A 86 8.11 8.78 13.54
CA ARG A 86 8.45 8.36 12.17
C ARG A 86 9.44 7.21 12.19
N GLY A 87 9.20 6.22 11.35
CA GLY A 87 10.12 5.12 11.14
C GLY A 87 10.04 3.99 12.16
N VAL A 88 9.15 4.09 13.17
CA VAL A 88 8.94 2.97 14.09
C VAL A 88 8.42 1.77 13.31
N TYR A 89 7.38 1.98 12.49
CA TYR A 89 6.98 1.00 11.49
C TYR A 89 7.47 1.48 10.13
N HIS A 90 8.12 0.61 9.40
CA HIS A 90 8.60 0.94 8.06
C HIS A 90 8.71 -0.31 7.21
N PHE A 91 8.74 -0.12 5.89
CA PHE A 91 8.95 -1.19 4.93
C PHE A 91 10.25 -0.93 4.20
N ALA A 92 11.10 -1.95 4.14
CA ALA A 92 12.36 -1.87 3.44
C ALA A 92 12.32 -2.79 2.23
N PHE A 93 12.56 -2.23 1.04
CA PHE A 93 12.63 -3.00 -0.18
C PHE A 93 14.07 -3.27 -0.55
N GLY A 94 14.36 -4.53 -0.88
CA GLY A 94 15.68 -4.89 -1.34
C GLY A 94 15.89 -4.43 -2.77
N HIS A 95 17.12 -4.11 -3.11
CA HIS A 95 17.49 -3.71 -4.45
C HIS A 95 18.84 -4.30 -4.80
N GLU A 96 18.93 -4.89 -5.99
CA GLU A 96 20.19 -5.38 -6.51
C GLU A 96 20.83 -4.28 -7.36
N PHE A 97 22.04 -3.88 -6.97
CA PHE A 97 22.77 -2.88 -7.74
C PHE A 97 23.47 -3.53 -8.91
N ALA A 98 23.34 -2.91 -10.09
CA ALA A 98 24.11 -3.35 -11.25
C ALA A 98 25.59 -3.12 -10.97
N ARG A 99 26.40 -4.13 -11.27
CA ARG A 99 27.85 -4.00 -11.20
C ARG A 99 28.39 -3.60 -12.57
N SER A 100 29.19 -2.59 -12.58
CA SER A 100 29.91 -2.18 -13.77
C SER A 100 31.17 -2.99 -13.96
#